data_7971ad38b813b2dd2d039b9585b8c323
#
_entry.id   7971ad38b813b2dd2d039b9585b8c323
#
_cell.length_a   1.000
_cell.length_b   1.000
_cell.length_c   1.000
_cell.angle_alpha   90.00
_cell.angle_beta   90.00
_cell.angle_gamma   90.00
#
_symmetry.space_group_name_H-M   'P 1'
#
loop_
_entity.id
_entity.type
_entity.pdbx_description
1 polymer ?
#
loop_
_entity_poly.entity_id
_entity_poly.type
_entity_poly.pdbx_seq_one_letter_code
_entity_poly.pdbx_strand_id
1 'polypeptide(L)'
;MKKYYLIISYIFLLVISTSLAFLPIDRFEITDAFSLKFKSADPSGSFKKMEGIIDFNEQSLETSKFNLSIDISSIKTGNGMRDKKAQTEEWFDAKKYPNIKFVSKTVEKEDDLYKITGDLTLKGTSKVYVIKAKKSGSGNAISFSGSINVNRMDFNIGKKSDVVPDIMKVSFNLPAEKK
;
A
#
# COMPACT_ATOMS: atom_id res chain seq x y z
N MET A 1 80.62 -5.77 22.77
CA MET A 1 79.28 -5.97 23.38
C MET A 1 78.27 -5.15 22.53
N LYS A 2 77.48 -5.81 21.66
CA LYS A 2 76.48 -5.13 20.81
C LYS A 2 75.10 -5.23 21.49
N LYS A 3 74.52 -4.07 21.85
CA LYS A 3 73.17 -3.98 22.40
C LYS A 3 72.17 -4.03 21.25
N TYR A 4 71.35 -5.06 21.21
CA TYR A 4 70.22 -5.15 20.27
C TYR A 4 69.01 -4.44 20.92
N TYR A 5 68.54 -3.35 20.34
CA TYR A 5 67.28 -2.72 20.71
C TYR A 5 66.15 -3.46 19.96
N LEU A 6 65.33 -4.17 20.74
CA LEU A 6 64.09 -4.75 20.31
C LEU A 6 63.05 -3.62 20.17
N ILE A 7 62.74 -3.22 18.95
CA ILE A 7 61.60 -2.32 18.66
C ILE A 7 60.36 -3.21 18.56
N ILE A 8 59.57 -3.22 19.65
CA ILE A 8 58.24 -3.82 19.63
C ILE A 8 57.29 -2.81 19.00
N SER A 9 56.96 -3.06 17.74
CA SER A 9 55.94 -2.32 17.03
C SER A 9 54.55 -2.78 17.45
N TYR A 10 53.87 -1.98 18.28
CA TYR A 10 52.47 -2.16 18.59
C TYR A 10 51.63 -1.77 17.37
N ILE A 11 51.20 -2.75 16.59
CA ILE A 11 50.18 -2.57 15.55
C ILE A 11 48.85 -2.48 16.32
N PHE A 12 48.39 -1.24 16.52
CA PHE A 12 47.05 -0.96 17.05
C PHE A 12 46.06 -1.24 15.89
N LEU A 13 45.50 -2.47 15.90
CA LEU A 13 44.47 -2.85 14.95
C LEU A 13 43.16 -2.12 15.34
N LEU A 14 42.91 -0.98 14.72
CA LEU A 14 41.67 -0.22 14.87
C LEU A 14 40.52 -1.02 14.22
N VAL A 15 39.85 -1.86 14.97
CA VAL A 15 38.62 -2.52 14.54
C VAL A 15 37.54 -1.44 14.50
N ILE A 16 37.33 -0.86 13.32
CA ILE A 16 36.16 -0.01 13.07
C ILE A 16 34.96 -0.94 12.99
N SER A 17 34.31 -1.15 14.11
CA SER A 17 32.98 -1.78 14.15
C SER A 17 32.00 -0.79 13.55
N THR A 18 31.71 -0.92 12.25
CA THR A 18 30.55 -0.26 11.63
C THR A 18 29.29 -0.90 12.21
N SER A 19 28.78 -0.34 13.30
CA SER A 19 27.44 -0.67 13.76
C SER A 19 26.48 -0.19 12.69
N LEU A 20 25.93 -1.11 11.90
CA LEU A 20 24.76 -0.86 11.08
C LEU A 20 23.63 -0.47 12.04
N ALA A 21 23.44 0.81 12.23
CA ALA A 21 22.29 1.31 12.98
C ALA A 21 21.04 0.93 12.15
N PHE A 22 20.33 -0.09 12.61
CA PHE A 22 18.97 -0.36 12.12
C PHE A 22 18.11 0.84 12.51
N LEU A 23 17.76 1.68 11.53
CA LEU A 23 16.80 2.74 11.75
C LEU A 23 15.45 2.08 12.06
N PRO A 24 14.78 2.46 13.16
CA PRO A 24 13.50 1.87 13.51
C PRO A 24 12.49 2.13 12.41
N ILE A 25 11.78 1.10 12.00
CA ILE A 25 10.65 1.20 11.07
C ILE A 25 9.42 1.51 11.92
N ASP A 26 8.77 2.63 11.64
CA ASP A 26 7.52 2.97 12.28
C ASP A 26 6.38 2.17 11.64
N ARG A 27 5.63 1.47 12.47
CA ARG A 27 4.47 0.69 12.07
C ARG A 27 3.20 1.46 12.38
N PHE A 28 2.37 1.66 11.34
CA PHE A 28 1.10 2.34 11.43
C PHE A 28 -0.03 1.40 11.02
N GLU A 29 -1.17 1.54 11.68
CA GLU A 29 -2.40 0.82 11.38
C GLU A 29 -3.43 1.79 10.81
N ILE A 30 -4.08 1.41 9.71
CA ILE A 30 -5.15 2.21 9.09
C ILE A 30 -6.30 2.38 10.08
N THR A 31 -6.78 3.62 10.24
CA THR A 31 -7.91 3.93 11.11
C THR A 31 -9.24 3.83 10.38
N ASP A 32 -10.34 3.72 11.12
CA ASP A 32 -11.71 3.69 10.56
C ASP A 32 -12.11 4.98 9.84
N ALA A 33 -11.31 6.07 9.98
CA ALA A 33 -11.53 7.33 9.30
C ALA A 33 -11.06 7.34 7.83
N PHE A 34 -10.66 6.19 7.29
CA PHE A 34 -10.26 6.09 5.88
C PHE A 34 -11.40 6.44 4.91
N SER A 35 -11.04 6.85 3.71
CA SER A 35 -11.96 7.04 2.61
C SER A 35 -11.44 6.32 1.38
N LEU A 36 -12.23 5.40 0.86
CA LEU A 36 -11.96 4.70 -0.40
C LEU A 36 -13.20 4.77 -1.29
N LYS A 37 -13.11 5.56 -2.36
CA LYS A 37 -14.21 5.84 -3.28
C LYS A 37 -13.81 5.41 -4.68
N PHE A 38 -14.75 4.82 -5.41
CA PHE A 38 -14.62 4.57 -6.84
C PHE A 38 -15.67 5.35 -7.61
N LYS A 39 -15.31 5.80 -8.81
CA LYS A 39 -16.18 6.56 -9.69
C LYS A 39 -15.86 6.23 -11.15
N SER A 40 -16.96 6.04 -11.91
CA SER A 40 -16.99 6.11 -13.36
C SER A 40 -18.18 6.97 -13.79
N ALA A 41 -18.63 6.93 -15.04
CA ALA A 41 -19.86 7.58 -15.43
C ALA A 41 -21.07 7.02 -14.64
N ASP A 42 -21.18 5.69 -14.56
CA ASP A 42 -22.04 4.88 -13.68
C ASP A 42 -21.45 3.46 -13.62
N PRO A 43 -21.22 2.85 -12.47
CA PRO A 43 -21.55 3.28 -11.12
C PRO A 43 -20.47 4.13 -10.42
N SER A 44 -20.85 4.71 -9.28
CA SER A 44 -19.94 5.24 -8.27
C SER A 44 -20.26 4.64 -6.91
N GLY A 45 -19.29 4.69 -5.99
CA GLY A 45 -19.50 4.15 -4.65
C GLY A 45 -18.25 4.24 -3.77
N SER A 46 -18.30 3.52 -2.66
CA SER A 46 -17.20 3.44 -1.69
C SER A 46 -17.15 2.07 -1.03
N PHE A 47 -16.01 1.76 -0.41
CA PHE A 47 -15.88 0.66 0.54
C PHE A 47 -15.88 1.22 1.96
N LYS A 48 -16.47 0.49 2.90
CA LYS A 48 -16.67 0.92 4.30
C LYS A 48 -15.88 0.12 5.32
N LYS A 49 -15.19 -0.93 4.86
CA LYS A 49 -14.29 -1.73 5.71
C LYS A 49 -12.97 -1.94 5.00
N MET A 50 -11.92 -1.57 5.67
CA MET A 50 -10.53 -1.72 5.22
C MET A 50 -9.66 -1.91 6.44
N GLU A 51 -8.70 -2.79 6.31
CA GLU A 51 -7.63 -3.01 7.28
C GLU A 51 -6.30 -2.82 6.57
N GLY A 52 -5.28 -2.42 7.29
CA GLY A 52 -3.97 -2.32 6.70
C GLY A 52 -2.88 -1.91 7.67
N ILE A 53 -1.70 -2.38 7.36
CA ILE A 53 -0.46 -2.01 8.04
C ILE A 53 0.40 -1.26 7.03
N ILE A 54 0.94 -0.14 7.48
CA ILE A 54 1.93 0.65 6.77
C ILE A 54 3.19 0.67 7.64
N ASP A 55 4.20 -0.09 7.26
CA ASP A 55 5.54 0.08 7.78
C ASP A 55 6.20 1.19 6.97
N PHE A 56 6.58 2.30 7.61
CA PHE A 56 7.08 3.46 6.89
C PHE A 56 8.31 4.06 7.57
N ASN A 57 9.36 4.26 6.77
CA ASN A 57 10.56 4.96 7.19
C ASN A 57 10.94 5.96 6.08
N GLU A 58 10.79 7.26 6.37
CA GLU A 58 11.06 8.32 5.39
C GLU A 58 12.55 8.46 5.03
N GLN A 59 13.43 7.99 5.92
CA GLN A 59 14.88 8.00 5.72
C GLN A 59 15.40 6.74 5.00
N SER A 60 14.57 5.67 4.93
CA SER A 60 14.92 4.37 4.35
C SER A 60 13.69 3.76 3.68
N LEU A 61 13.28 4.33 2.53
CA LEU A 61 12.04 3.97 1.84
C LEU A 61 12.03 2.53 1.33
N GLU A 62 13.19 1.95 1.08
CA GLU A 62 13.36 0.55 0.67
C GLU A 62 12.87 -0.45 1.75
N THR A 63 12.79 0.00 3.01
CA THR A 63 12.24 -0.80 4.11
C THR A 63 10.72 -0.63 4.27
N SER A 64 10.14 0.39 3.62
CA SER A 64 8.73 0.72 3.75
C SER A 64 7.85 -0.29 3.04
N LYS A 65 6.71 -0.65 3.66
CA LYS A 65 5.75 -1.63 3.16
C LYS A 65 4.32 -1.17 3.38
N PHE A 66 3.48 -1.41 2.38
CA PHE A 66 2.03 -1.23 2.46
C PHE A 66 1.38 -2.60 2.29
N ASN A 67 0.59 -3.03 3.26
CA ASN A 67 -0.20 -4.24 3.21
C ASN A 67 -1.64 -3.88 3.55
N LEU A 68 -2.49 -3.80 2.54
CA LEU A 68 -3.85 -3.29 2.64
C LEU A 68 -4.85 -4.36 2.20
N SER A 69 -5.97 -4.45 2.92
CA SER A 69 -7.05 -5.39 2.67
C SER A 69 -8.41 -4.70 2.79
N ILE A 70 -9.23 -4.77 1.74
CA ILE A 70 -10.54 -4.12 1.66
C ILE A 70 -11.59 -5.21 1.59
N ASP A 71 -12.55 -5.20 2.52
CA ASP A 71 -13.68 -6.13 2.54
C ASP A 71 -14.68 -5.78 1.43
N ILE A 72 -14.84 -6.69 0.47
CA ILE A 72 -15.77 -6.52 -0.66
C ILE A 72 -17.23 -6.40 -0.20
N SER A 73 -17.61 -7.07 0.89
CA SER A 73 -18.96 -7.01 1.43
C SER A 73 -19.37 -5.60 1.90
N SER A 74 -18.37 -4.75 2.12
CA SER A 74 -18.54 -3.38 2.58
C SER A 74 -18.86 -2.37 1.47
N ILE A 75 -18.96 -2.82 0.22
CA ILE A 75 -19.25 -1.96 -0.94
C ILE A 75 -20.60 -1.25 -0.77
N LYS A 76 -20.61 0.05 -1.08
CA LYS A 76 -21.78 0.91 -1.08
C LYS A 76 -21.84 1.75 -2.34
N THR A 77 -22.85 1.50 -3.16
CA THR A 77 -23.13 2.24 -4.40
C THR A 77 -24.30 3.21 -4.26
N GLY A 78 -24.91 3.28 -3.06
CA GLY A 78 -26.17 3.99 -2.84
C GLY A 78 -27.42 3.20 -3.26
N ASN A 79 -27.24 1.98 -3.78
CA ASN A 79 -28.33 1.09 -4.19
C ASN A 79 -28.05 -0.35 -3.69
N GLY A 80 -28.89 -0.84 -2.79
CA GLY A 80 -28.68 -2.15 -2.16
C GLY A 80 -28.75 -3.34 -3.13
N MET A 81 -29.46 -3.23 -4.27
CA MET A 81 -29.43 -4.28 -5.30
C MET A 81 -28.10 -4.30 -6.04
N ARG A 82 -27.53 -3.13 -6.33
CA ARG A 82 -26.20 -3.02 -6.95
C ARG A 82 -25.11 -3.51 -5.98
N ASP A 83 -25.23 -3.19 -4.68
CA ASP A 83 -24.31 -3.68 -3.66
C ASP A 83 -24.29 -5.22 -3.61
N LYS A 84 -25.48 -5.86 -3.66
CA LYS A 84 -25.61 -7.32 -3.71
C LYS A 84 -25.06 -7.87 -5.03
N LYS A 85 -25.40 -7.24 -6.19
CA LYS A 85 -24.91 -7.65 -7.50
C LYS A 85 -23.39 -7.60 -7.57
N ALA A 86 -22.76 -6.56 -7.03
CA ALA A 86 -21.30 -6.43 -7.01
C ALA A 86 -20.60 -7.61 -6.31
N GLN A 87 -21.25 -8.25 -5.34
CA GLN A 87 -20.69 -9.37 -4.58
C GLN A 87 -20.83 -10.73 -5.28
N THR A 88 -21.62 -10.81 -6.38
CA THR A 88 -21.85 -12.08 -7.10
C THR A 88 -20.60 -12.56 -7.85
N GLU A 89 -20.63 -13.84 -8.29
CA GLU A 89 -19.59 -14.46 -9.08
C GLU A 89 -19.27 -13.71 -10.38
N GLU A 90 -20.29 -13.13 -11.03
CA GLU A 90 -20.10 -12.31 -12.23
C GLU A 90 -19.19 -11.11 -11.97
N TRP A 91 -19.26 -10.50 -10.77
CA TRP A 91 -18.51 -9.31 -10.40
C TRP A 91 -17.30 -9.66 -9.54
N PHE A 92 -17.36 -9.37 -8.24
CA PHE A 92 -16.20 -9.56 -7.36
C PHE A 92 -16.07 -10.98 -6.81
N ASP A 93 -17.14 -11.81 -6.91
CA ASP A 93 -17.18 -13.16 -6.32
C ASP A 93 -16.74 -13.15 -4.83
N ALA A 94 -17.41 -12.32 -4.04
CA ALA A 94 -17.04 -12.07 -2.64
C ALA A 94 -17.04 -13.33 -1.77
N LYS A 95 -17.83 -14.37 -2.16
CA LYS A 95 -17.85 -15.65 -1.44
C LYS A 95 -16.51 -16.38 -1.57
N LYS A 96 -15.88 -16.33 -2.74
CA LYS A 96 -14.59 -16.99 -3.02
C LYS A 96 -13.41 -16.07 -2.75
N TYR A 97 -13.57 -14.78 -3.01
CA TYR A 97 -12.55 -13.75 -2.89
C TYR A 97 -13.08 -12.59 -2.03
N PRO A 98 -13.11 -12.73 -0.70
CA PRO A 98 -13.77 -11.75 0.17
C PRO A 98 -13.07 -10.39 0.22
N ASN A 99 -11.79 -10.34 -0.17
CA ASN A 99 -10.99 -9.13 -0.04
C ASN A 99 -10.31 -8.72 -1.35
N ILE A 100 -10.24 -7.40 -1.57
CA ILE A 100 -9.29 -6.77 -2.47
C ILE A 100 -8.02 -6.55 -1.65
N LYS A 101 -6.84 -6.87 -2.21
CA LYS A 101 -5.56 -6.73 -1.52
C LYS A 101 -4.60 -5.87 -2.32
N PHE A 102 -3.80 -5.08 -1.62
CA PHE A 102 -2.65 -4.40 -2.19
C PHE A 102 -1.42 -4.64 -1.31
N VAL A 103 -0.35 -5.16 -1.91
CA VAL A 103 0.92 -5.40 -1.23
C VAL A 103 2.04 -4.71 -2.01
N SER A 104 2.68 -3.72 -1.39
CA SER A 104 3.76 -2.99 -2.05
C SER A 104 5.02 -3.85 -2.20
N LYS A 105 5.75 -3.59 -3.29
CA LYS A 105 7.10 -4.12 -3.58
C LYS A 105 8.16 -3.08 -3.33
N THR A 106 7.93 -1.86 -3.84
CA THR A 106 8.85 -0.72 -3.67
C THR A 106 8.09 0.54 -3.30
N VAL A 107 8.77 1.39 -2.54
CA VAL A 107 8.34 2.75 -2.21
C VAL A 107 9.48 3.68 -2.56
N GLU A 108 9.22 4.67 -3.41
CA GLU A 108 10.18 5.65 -3.89
C GLU A 108 9.62 7.05 -3.69
N LYS A 109 10.46 8.05 -3.48
CA LYS A 109 10.04 9.46 -3.45
C LYS A 109 10.19 10.05 -4.85
N GLU A 110 9.13 10.69 -5.34
CA GLU A 110 9.09 11.38 -6.62
C GLU A 110 8.49 12.78 -6.37
N ASP A 111 9.35 13.79 -6.30
CA ASP A 111 8.99 15.16 -5.88
C ASP A 111 8.27 15.16 -4.51
N ASP A 112 7.05 15.71 -4.46
CA ASP A 112 6.21 15.77 -3.26
C ASP A 112 5.34 14.50 -3.07
N LEU A 113 5.48 13.50 -3.92
CA LEU A 113 4.69 12.28 -3.90
C LEU A 113 5.56 11.07 -3.56
N TYR A 114 4.90 10.04 -3.07
CA TYR A 114 5.47 8.70 -2.93
C TYR A 114 4.92 7.82 -4.04
N LYS A 115 5.80 7.25 -4.82
CA LYS A 115 5.51 6.26 -5.85
C LYS A 115 5.59 4.88 -5.20
N ILE A 116 4.45 4.24 -5.06
CA ILE A 116 4.29 2.94 -4.41
C ILE A 116 3.95 1.92 -5.50
N THR A 117 4.88 1.04 -5.79
CA THR A 117 4.67 -0.06 -6.75
C THR A 117 4.34 -1.33 -5.99
N GLY A 118 3.31 -2.05 -6.40
CA GLY A 118 2.88 -3.25 -5.70
C GLY A 118 1.88 -4.09 -6.48
N ASP A 119 1.53 -5.24 -5.93
CA ASP A 119 0.52 -6.14 -6.49
C ASP A 119 -0.86 -5.77 -5.96
N LEU A 120 -1.73 -5.38 -6.87
CA LEU A 120 -3.16 -5.24 -6.63
C LEU A 120 -3.84 -6.56 -7.01
N THR A 121 -4.51 -7.19 -6.05
CA THR A 121 -5.22 -8.46 -6.24
C THR A 121 -6.71 -8.25 -6.10
N LEU A 122 -7.46 -8.53 -7.17
CA LEU A 122 -8.92 -8.53 -7.21
C LEU A 122 -9.39 -9.85 -7.82
N LYS A 123 -10.44 -10.43 -7.26
CA LYS A 123 -11.08 -11.65 -7.75
C LYS A 123 -10.06 -12.74 -8.14
N GLY A 124 -9.03 -12.94 -7.31
CA GLY A 124 -7.98 -13.94 -7.50
C GLY A 124 -6.92 -13.61 -8.56
N THR A 125 -7.05 -12.49 -9.28
CA THR A 125 -6.07 -12.04 -10.26
C THR A 125 -5.21 -10.93 -9.66
N SER A 126 -3.88 -11.02 -9.82
CA SER A 126 -2.93 -10.01 -9.36
C SER A 126 -2.30 -9.29 -10.54
N LYS A 127 -2.20 -7.97 -10.45
CA LYS A 127 -1.53 -7.10 -11.44
C LYS A 127 -0.65 -6.10 -10.70
N VAL A 128 0.47 -5.75 -11.32
CA VAL A 128 1.34 -4.69 -10.79
C VAL A 128 0.70 -3.33 -11.05
N TYR A 129 0.55 -2.56 -9.98
CA TYR A 129 0.06 -1.18 -10.03
C TYR A 129 1.09 -0.22 -9.46
N VAL A 130 1.13 0.98 -10.02
CA VAL A 130 1.90 2.10 -9.50
C VAL A 130 0.93 3.13 -8.95
N ILE A 131 1.03 3.40 -7.65
CA ILE A 131 0.19 4.35 -6.94
C ILE A 131 1.05 5.55 -6.58
N LYS A 132 0.64 6.75 -7.00
CA LYS A 132 1.24 8.01 -6.54
C LYS A 132 0.40 8.57 -5.41
N ALA A 133 1.00 8.74 -4.23
CA ALA A 133 0.32 9.20 -3.03
C ALA A 133 1.05 10.37 -2.40
N LYS A 134 0.27 11.35 -1.92
CA LYS A 134 0.77 12.43 -1.09
C LYS A 134 0.72 11.98 0.37
N LYS A 135 1.84 12.11 1.09
CA LYS A 135 1.89 11.92 2.55
C LYS A 135 1.55 13.23 3.25
N SER A 136 0.82 13.15 4.33
CA SER A 136 0.60 14.22 5.29
C SER A 136 0.69 13.69 6.72
N GLY A 137 0.84 14.58 7.69
CA GLY A 137 1.05 14.20 9.09
C GLY A 137 2.49 13.78 9.38
N SER A 138 2.79 13.58 10.67
CA SER A 138 4.11 13.19 11.19
C SER A 138 3.97 12.60 12.59
N GLY A 139 5.04 11.99 13.10
CA GLY A 139 5.04 11.38 14.43
C GLY A 139 4.11 10.18 14.51
N ASN A 140 3.10 10.25 15.38
CA ASN A 140 2.22 9.12 15.66
C ASN A 140 1.04 8.98 14.68
N ALA A 141 0.78 9.97 13.83
CA ALA A 141 -0.32 9.96 12.87
C ALA A 141 0.13 10.46 11.50
N ILE A 142 -0.08 9.63 10.49
CA ILE A 142 0.22 9.94 9.09
C ILE A 142 -1.00 9.63 8.23
N SER A 143 -1.03 10.19 7.03
CA SER A 143 -2.04 9.84 6.04
C SER A 143 -1.44 9.81 4.64
N PHE A 144 -1.89 8.86 3.83
CA PHE A 144 -1.58 8.81 2.40
C PHE A 144 -2.84 9.02 1.57
N SER A 145 -2.79 9.95 0.62
CA SER A 145 -3.94 10.26 -0.23
C SER A 145 -3.56 10.29 -1.70
N GLY A 146 -4.50 9.90 -2.57
CA GLY A 146 -4.26 9.88 -4.00
C GLY A 146 -5.41 9.32 -4.81
N SER A 147 -5.13 9.02 -6.08
CA SER A 147 -6.07 8.32 -6.94
C SER A 147 -5.34 7.49 -7.99
N ILE A 148 -5.98 6.39 -8.40
CA ILE A 148 -5.54 5.51 -9.48
C ILE A 148 -6.70 5.20 -10.42
N ASN A 149 -6.39 4.81 -11.64
CA ASN A 149 -7.36 4.22 -12.57
C ASN A 149 -7.17 2.71 -12.57
N VAL A 150 -8.25 1.98 -12.33
CA VAL A 150 -8.26 0.52 -12.34
C VAL A 150 -9.14 0.05 -13.49
N ASN A 151 -8.58 -0.75 -14.39
CA ASN A 151 -9.35 -1.42 -15.42
C ASN A 151 -9.94 -2.71 -14.83
N ARG A 152 -11.28 -2.73 -14.65
CA ARG A 152 -11.98 -3.89 -14.08
C ARG A 152 -11.84 -5.15 -14.93
N MET A 153 -11.66 -4.98 -16.24
CA MET A 153 -11.52 -6.12 -17.18
C MET A 153 -10.21 -6.88 -16.98
N ASP A 154 -9.14 -6.22 -16.49
CA ASP A 154 -7.88 -6.88 -16.16
C ASP A 154 -8.03 -7.90 -15.03
N PHE A 155 -9.13 -7.83 -14.29
CA PHE A 155 -9.45 -8.70 -13.15
C PHE A 155 -10.69 -9.56 -13.36
N ASN A 156 -11.21 -9.62 -14.58
CA ASN A 156 -12.44 -10.37 -14.91
C ASN A 156 -13.66 -9.96 -14.06
N ILE A 157 -13.78 -8.67 -13.75
CA ILE A 157 -14.89 -8.12 -12.97
C ILE A 157 -16.00 -7.65 -13.91
N GLY A 158 -17.11 -8.41 -13.92
CA GLY A 158 -18.22 -8.23 -14.85
C GLY A 158 -17.84 -8.56 -16.30
N LYS A 159 -18.76 -8.27 -17.21
CA LYS A 159 -18.56 -8.40 -18.66
C LYS A 159 -18.35 -7.03 -19.31
N LYS A 160 -17.78 -7.01 -20.50
CA LYS A 160 -17.73 -5.78 -21.31
C LYS A 160 -19.14 -5.24 -21.52
N SER A 161 -19.33 -3.96 -21.33
CA SER A 161 -20.65 -3.33 -21.34
C SER A 161 -20.52 -1.86 -21.69
N ASP A 162 -21.47 -1.35 -22.44
CA ASP A 162 -21.57 0.08 -22.76
C ASP A 162 -22.14 0.91 -21.59
N VAL A 163 -22.71 0.23 -20.58
CA VAL A 163 -23.31 0.86 -19.39
C VAL A 163 -22.28 1.06 -18.28
N VAL A 164 -21.42 0.05 -18.06
CA VAL A 164 -20.40 0.10 -17.00
C VAL A 164 -19.03 0.26 -17.65
N PRO A 165 -18.39 1.42 -17.52
CA PRO A 165 -17.07 1.66 -18.09
C PRO A 165 -16.03 0.67 -17.56
N ASP A 166 -15.05 0.35 -18.40
CA ASP A 166 -13.98 -0.57 -18.01
C ASP A 166 -13.01 0.08 -17.00
N ILE A 167 -12.81 1.40 -17.09
CA ILE A 167 -11.92 2.15 -16.22
C ILE A 167 -12.70 2.77 -15.07
N MET A 168 -12.27 2.44 -13.85
CA MET A 168 -12.74 3.00 -12.59
C MET A 168 -11.68 3.90 -11.98
N LYS A 169 -11.98 5.18 -11.77
CA LYS A 169 -11.13 6.05 -10.95
C LYS A 169 -11.37 5.71 -9.48
N VAL A 170 -10.32 5.30 -8.79
CA VAL A 170 -10.34 5.03 -7.36
C VAL A 170 -9.57 6.13 -6.64
N SER A 171 -10.24 6.85 -5.73
CA SER A 171 -9.65 7.89 -4.89
C SER A 171 -9.62 7.40 -3.45
N PHE A 172 -8.51 7.68 -2.76
CA PHE A 172 -8.31 7.21 -1.40
C PHE A 172 -7.71 8.29 -0.51
N ASN A 173 -8.03 8.19 0.77
CA ASN A 173 -7.35 8.85 1.88
C ASN A 173 -7.23 7.83 3.01
N LEU A 174 -6.01 7.54 3.43
CA LEU A 174 -5.65 6.45 4.34
C LEU A 174 -4.97 7.03 5.59
N PRO A 175 -5.73 7.58 6.55
CA PRO A 175 -5.18 7.95 7.84
C PRO A 175 -4.74 6.70 8.60
N ALA A 176 -3.57 6.77 9.22
CA ALA A 176 -2.98 5.66 9.97
C ALA A 176 -2.28 6.18 11.23
N GLU A 177 -2.38 5.44 12.30
CA GLU A 177 -1.81 5.75 13.60
C GLU A 177 -0.75 4.71 13.97
N LYS A 178 0.28 5.18 14.69
CA LYS A 178 1.38 4.34 15.14
C LYS A 178 0.88 3.32 16.15
N LYS A 179 1.29 2.06 15.95
CA LYS A 179 0.94 0.94 16.79
C LYS A 179 1.97 0.75 17.91
#